data_82dd20abf23e47bd8f9e7f50a8bf168d
#
_entry.id   82dd20abf23e47bd8f9e7f50a8bf168d
#
_cell.length_a   1.000
_cell.length_b   1.000
_cell.length_c   1.000
_cell.angle_alpha   90.00
_cell.angle_beta   90.00
_cell.angle_gamma   90.00
#
_symmetry.space_group_name_H-M   'P 1'
#
loop_
_entity.id
_entity.type
_entity.pdbx_description
1 polymer ?
#
loop_
_entity_poly.entity_id
_entity_poly.type
_entity_poly.pdbx_seq_one_letter_code
_entity_poly.pdbx_strand_id
1 'polypeptide(L)'
;MKQPNLKEIVRLQFNRQAQKFSSWSVTKNQEYADYYFNFCEMAPGDTLLDVSCGSGDFCIFCAQNIGHATGVDLSDKMIDLAKQQAMESGIANTTFRRGDAVSLPYEAETFSIVISKSAFHHYSDYHTIFSEMKRCCYRQGRISIQDIVAYDDKEVNDFFESFEQLVDTSHKVACSKSFILDLYQQHNVDILSTMEITIDLNLNDYLNHAVRSDKDTVHLEQFLETGLKDDVIKNYFQYKEKDFFFKRNVFVILGQKKSR
;
A
#
# COMPACT_ATOMS: atom_id res chain seq x y z
N MET A 1 -3.28 -1.37 31.70
CA MET A 1 -2.96 -0.58 30.48
C MET A 1 -4.03 -0.88 29.44
N LYS A 2 -4.61 0.13 28.78
CA LYS A 2 -5.54 -0.14 27.65
C LYS A 2 -4.75 -0.77 26.52
N GLN A 3 -5.30 -1.81 25.91
CA GLN A 3 -4.71 -2.37 24.68
C GLN A 3 -4.68 -1.27 23.61
N PRO A 4 -3.58 -1.13 22.86
CA PRO A 4 -3.51 -0.16 21.77
C PRO A 4 -4.59 -0.47 20.72
N ASN A 5 -5.24 0.55 20.19
CA ASN A 5 -6.16 0.35 19.06
C ASN A 5 -5.35 0.05 17.77
N LEU A 6 -6.02 -0.47 16.75
CA LEU A 6 -5.37 -0.86 15.49
C LEU A 6 -4.50 0.26 14.90
N LYS A 7 -5.00 1.50 14.91
CA LYS A 7 -4.29 2.67 14.42
C LYS A 7 -2.95 2.90 15.15
N GLU A 8 -2.93 2.74 16.45
CA GLU A 8 -1.70 2.86 17.24
C GLU A 8 -0.74 1.69 16.97
N ILE A 9 -1.26 0.47 16.75
CA ILE A 9 -0.47 -0.68 16.34
C ILE A 9 0.21 -0.40 14.99
N VAL A 10 -0.55 0.05 13.99
CA VAL A 10 -0.03 0.43 12.66
C VAL A 10 1.07 1.49 12.80
N ARG A 11 0.79 2.59 13.50
CA ARG A 11 1.77 3.67 13.70
C ARG A 11 3.07 3.19 14.34
N LEU A 12 2.96 2.40 15.41
CA LEU A 12 4.13 1.87 16.11
C LEU A 12 4.93 0.88 15.26
N GLN A 13 4.24 0.02 14.52
CA GLN A 13 4.88 -0.96 13.64
C GLN A 13 5.66 -0.24 12.52
N PHE A 14 5.04 0.68 11.80
CA PHE A 14 5.71 1.45 10.75
C PHE A 14 6.80 2.38 11.28
N ASN A 15 6.69 2.90 12.51
CA ASN A 15 7.81 3.60 13.15
C ASN A 15 9.01 2.68 13.41
N ARG A 16 8.79 1.42 13.77
CA ARG A 16 9.85 0.44 14.04
C ARG A 16 10.55 -0.04 12.79
N GLN A 17 9.76 -0.30 11.73
CA GLN A 17 10.26 -0.91 10.50
C GLN A 17 10.65 0.11 9.41
N ALA A 18 10.52 1.41 9.65
CA ALA A 18 10.67 2.46 8.65
C ALA A 18 11.94 2.32 7.79
N GLN A 19 13.12 2.09 8.39
CA GLN A 19 14.37 1.91 7.66
C GLN A 19 14.39 0.65 6.80
N LYS A 20 13.92 -0.48 7.33
CA LYS A 20 13.85 -1.74 6.60
C LYS A 20 12.86 -1.67 5.45
N PHE A 21 11.68 -1.09 5.71
CA PHE A 21 10.65 -0.88 4.70
C PHE A 21 11.15 0.03 3.57
N SER A 22 11.81 1.12 3.90
CA SER A 22 12.38 2.05 2.92
C SER A 22 13.48 1.43 2.04
N SER A 23 14.16 0.38 2.52
CA SER A 23 15.18 -0.35 1.75
C SER A 23 14.65 -1.59 1.02
N TRP A 24 13.36 -1.90 1.16
CA TRP A 24 12.74 -3.06 0.52
C TRP A 24 12.73 -2.90 -1.01
N SER A 25 13.12 -3.96 -1.73
CA SER A 25 13.29 -3.91 -3.19
C SER A 25 12.02 -3.49 -3.93
N VAL A 26 10.84 -3.87 -3.43
CA VAL A 26 9.54 -3.53 -4.03
C VAL A 26 9.27 -2.02 -3.97
N THR A 27 9.65 -1.34 -2.87
CA THR A 27 9.47 0.12 -2.76
C THR A 27 10.37 0.90 -3.71
N LYS A 28 11.52 0.31 -4.08
CA LYS A 28 12.53 0.89 -4.98
C LYS A 28 12.38 0.45 -6.44
N ASN A 29 11.41 -0.40 -6.74
CA ASN A 29 11.23 -0.94 -8.08
C ASN A 29 10.63 0.11 -9.02
N GLN A 30 11.47 0.62 -9.94
CA GLN A 30 11.05 1.64 -10.89
C GLN A 30 10.03 1.13 -11.92
N GLU A 31 10.12 -0.13 -12.35
CA GLU A 31 9.16 -0.70 -13.30
C GLU A 31 7.75 -0.73 -12.71
N TYR A 32 7.62 -1.07 -11.41
CA TYR A 32 6.33 -1.01 -10.72
C TYR A 32 5.83 0.43 -10.54
N ALA A 33 6.75 1.37 -10.30
CA ALA A 33 6.40 2.78 -10.19
C ALA A 33 5.95 3.35 -11.54
N ASP A 34 6.69 3.09 -12.62
CA ASP A 34 6.34 3.48 -14.00
C ASP A 34 4.99 2.90 -14.42
N TYR A 35 4.80 1.61 -14.14
CA TYR A 35 3.56 0.92 -14.46
C TYR A 35 2.35 1.56 -13.77
N TYR A 36 2.43 1.80 -12.45
CA TYR A 36 1.33 2.41 -11.71
C TYR A 36 1.12 3.88 -12.09
N PHE A 37 2.19 4.62 -12.34
CA PHE A 37 2.13 6.00 -12.86
C PHE A 37 1.33 6.07 -14.18
N ASN A 38 1.66 5.20 -15.12
CA ASN A 38 0.98 5.14 -16.41
C ASN A 38 -0.46 4.66 -16.30
N PHE A 39 -0.73 3.65 -15.45
CA PHE A 39 -2.09 3.19 -15.18
C PHE A 39 -2.98 4.30 -14.62
N CYS A 40 -2.44 5.15 -13.76
CA CYS A 40 -3.13 6.31 -13.20
C CYS A 40 -3.26 7.49 -14.18
N GLU A 41 -2.75 7.36 -15.41
CA GLU A 41 -2.77 8.40 -16.45
C GLU A 41 -2.20 9.74 -15.94
N MET A 42 -1.12 9.70 -15.14
CA MET A 42 -0.52 10.90 -14.56
C MET A 42 0.16 11.75 -15.63
N ALA A 43 0.03 13.09 -15.52
CA ALA A 43 0.50 14.05 -16.50
C ALA A 43 1.20 15.25 -15.82
N PRO A 44 2.02 16.04 -16.55
CA PRO A 44 2.82 17.13 -15.98
C PRO A 44 2.05 18.20 -15.21
N GLY A 45 0.76 18.38 -15.48
CA GLY A 45 -0.11 19.33 -14.76
C GLY A 45 -0.74 18.79 -13.47
N ASP A 46 -0.53 17.51 -13.16
CA ASP A 46 -1.18 16.90 -12.01
C ASP A 46 -0.61 17.34 -10.66
N THR A 47 -1.51 17.36 -9.67
CA THR A 47 -1.21 17.45 -8.25
C THR A 47 -1.65 16.17 -7.57
N LEU A 48 -0.69 15.41 -7.06
CA LEU A 48 -0.90 14.10 -6.42
C LEU A 48 -1.08 14.24 -4.91
N LEU A 49 -2.04 13.50 -4.34
CA LEU A 49 -2.06 13.12 -2.93
C LEU A 49 -1.91 11.60 -2.82
N ASP A 50 -0.85 11.16 -2.15
CA ASP A 50 -0.61 9.76 -1.78
C ASP A 50 -0.96 9.55 -0.30
N VAL A 51 -2.02 8.78 -0.05
CA VAL A 51 -2.57 8.51 1.29
C VAL A 51 -1.94 7.23 1.85
N SER A 52 -1.24 7.36 2.97
CA SER A 52 -0.32 6.38 3.55
C SER A 52 0.90 6.15 2.66
N CYS A 53 1.61 7.24 2.37
CA CYS A 53 2.71 7.28 1.41
C CYS A 53 3.99 6.56 1.86
N GLY A 54 4.04 6.05 3.09
CA GLY A 54 5.24 5.44 3.66
C GLY A 54 6.45 6.36 3.57
N SER A 55 7.59 5.82 3.14
CA SER A 55 8.85 6.54 2.94
C SER A 55 8.89 7.48 1.74
N GLY A 56 7.75 7.69 1.06
CA GLY A 56 7.59 8.70 0.01
C GLY A 56 8.18 8.32 -1.36
N ASP A 57 8.62 7.09 -1.54
CA ASP A 57 9.30 6.63 -2.76
C ASP A 57 8.47 6.90 -4.02
N PHE A 58 7.17 6.58 -3.98
CA PHE A 58 6.29 6.81 -5.13
C PHE A 58 6.01 8.30 -5.36
N CYS A 59 5.83 9.10 -4.30
CA CYS A 59 5.71 10.56 -4.45
C CYS A 59 6.94 11.19 -5.10
N ILE A 60 8.15 10.78 -4.66
CA ILE A 60 9.42 11.27 -5.20
C ILE A 60 9.56 10.88 -6.67
N PHE A 61 9.20 9.65 -7.02
CA PHE A 61 9.18 9.17 -8.40
C PHE A 61 8.21 9.99 -9.26
N CYS A 62 6.95 10.17 -8.82
CA CYS A 62 5.94 10.93 -9.54
C CYS A 62 6.34 12.40 -9.74
N ALA A 63 6.92 13.02 -8.72
CA ALA A 63 7.30 14.44 -8.73
C ALA A 63 8.28 14.81 -9.86
N GLN A 64 8.98 13.84 -10.45
CA GLN A 64 9.83 14.06 -11.62
C GLN A 64 9.03 14.38 -12.88
N ASN A 65 7.75 13.99 -12.94
CA ASN A 65 6.93 14.05 -14.15
C ASN A 65 5.57 14.75 -13.96
N ILE A 66 5.26 15.20 -12.74
CA ILE A 66 4.00 15.95 -12.44
C ILE A 66 4.30 17.30 -11.80
N GLY A 67 3.26 18.13 -11.64
CA GLY A 67 3.39 19.47 -11.06
C GLY A 67 3.81 19.43 -9.59
N HIS A 68 3.17 18.59 -8.74
CA HIS A 68 3.47 18.46 -7.31
C HIS A 68 2.99 17.13 -6.75
N ALA A 69 3.78 16.51 -5.90
CA ALA A 69 3.40 15.31 -5.16
C ALA A 69 3.33 15.58 -3.66
N THR A 70 2.21 15.21 -3.05
CA THR A 70 1.99 15.33 -1.61
C THR A 70 1.79 13.95 -1.01
N GLY A 71 2.55 13.62 0.04
CA GLY A 71 2.40 12.38 0.79
C GLY A 71 1.91 12.63 2.21
N VAL A 72 0.97 11.83 2.66
CA VAL A 72 0.50 11.80 4.04
C VAL A 72 0.66 10.40 4.62
N ASP A 73 1.20 10.30 5.84
CA ASP A 73 1.36 9.03 6.56
C ASP A 73 1.12 9.22 8.06
N LEU A 74 0.68 8.16 8.72
CA LEU A 74 0.44 8.14 10.17
C LEU A 74 1.74 8.07 10.98
N SER A 75 2.80 7.48 10.40
CA SER A 75 4.10 7.25 11.02
C SER A 75 4.99 8.50 10.91
N ASP A 76 5.43 9.01 12.04
CA ASP A 76 6.40 10.12 12.08
C ASP A 76 7.71 9.74 11.38
N LYS A 77 8.19 8.49 11.60
CA LYS A 77 9.44 8.01 11.03
C LYS A 77 9.38 7.83 9.51
N MET A 78 8.24 7.42 8.96
CA MET A 78 8.04 7.37 7.52
C MET A 78 8.11 8.77 6.91
N ILE A 79 7.45 9.75 7.52
CA ILE A 79 7.47 11.14 7.04
C ILE A 79 8.89 11.76 7.14
N ASP A 80 9.63 11.47 8.21
CA ASP A 80 11.02 11.93 8.34
C ASP A 80 11.89 11.36 7.21
N LEU A 81 11.76 10.06 6.92
CA LEU A 81 12.46 9.41 5.81
C LEU A 81 12.05 9.96 4.44
N ALA A 82 10.74 10.16 4.21
CA ALA A 82 10.25 10.72 2.95
C ALA A 82 10.86 12.10 2.67
N LYS A 83 10.93 12.97 3.67
CA LYS A 83 11.57 14.29 3.57
C LYS A 83 13.06 14.18 3.28
N GLN A 84 13.75 13.28 3.99
CA GLN A 84 15.17 13.04 3.79
C GLN A 84 15.47 12.55 2.38
N GLN A 85 14.73 11.53 1.89
CA GLN A 85 14.90 10.97 0.56
C GLN A 85 14.64 12.00 -0.55
N ALA A 86 13.60 12.83 -0.40
CA ALA A 86 13.31 13.91 -1.36
C ALA A 86 14.46 14.93 -1.43
N MET A 87 15.00 15.32 -0.29
CA MET A 87 16.15 16.23 -0.20
C MET A 87 17.40 15.61 -0.84
N GLU A 88 17.71 14.35 -0.53
CA GLU A 88 18.85 13.61 -1.10
C GLU A 88 18.74 13.41 -2.62
N SER A 89 17.51 13.24 -3.12
CA SER A 89 17.21 13.12 -4.55
C SER A 89 17.14 14.47 -5.29
N GLY A 90 17.24 15.60 -4.58
CA GLY A 90 17.14 16.94 -5.17
C GLY A 90 15.72 17.28 -5.69
N ILE A 91 14.68 16.58 -5.23
CA ILE A 91 13.29 16.77 -5.67
C ILE A 91 12.62 17.81 -4.76
N ALA A 92 12.30 18.98 -5.30
CA ALA A 92 11.77 20.11 -4.52
C ALA A 92 10.24 20.24 -4.56
N ASN A 93 9.57 19.63 -5.55
CA ASN A 93 8.12 19.70 -5.74
C ASN A 93 7.37 18.57 -5.02
N THR A 94 7.82 18.26 -3.78
CA THR A 94 7.16 17.31 -2.88
C THR A 94 6.81 17.97 -1.55
N THR A 95 5.74 17.48 -0.93
CA THR A 95 5.36 17.85 0.44
C THR A 95 5.01 16.60 1.22
N PHE A 96 5.61 16.41 2.39
CA PHE A 96 5.31 15.27 3.25
C PHE A 96 4.82 15.75 4.62
N ARG A 97 3.67 15.22 5.06
CA ARG A 97 3.02 15.61 6.30
C ARG A 97 2.50 14.39 7.04
N ARG A 98 2.72 14.39 8.36
CA ARG A 98 2.02 13.43 9.21
C ARG A 98 0.53 13.71 9.21
N GLY A 99 -0.30 12.68 9.03
CA GLY A 99 -1.75 12.78 9.05
C GLY A 99 -2.41 11.42 9.18
N ASP A 100 -3.71 11.47 9.41
CA ASP A 100 -4.56 10.30 9.54
C ASP A 100 -5.47 10.20 8.33
N ALA A 101 -5.51 9.04 7.69
CA ALA A 101 -6.34 8.80 6.51
C ALA A 101 -7.85 8.98 6.74
N VAL A 102 -8.33 8.81 7.98
CA VAL A 102 -9.74 9.05 8.33
C VAL A 102 -10.09 10.54 8.50
N SER A 103 -9.10 11.43 8.49
CA SER A 103 -9.28 12.89 8.58
C SER A 103 -8.09 13.58 7.96
N LEU A 104 -8.08 13.66 6.64
CA LEU A 104 -6.97 14.22 5.87
C LEU A 104 -6.84 15.73 6.12
N PRO A 105 -5.61 16.23 6.40
CA PRO A 105 -5.39 17.63 6.78
C PRO A 105 -5.34 18.58 5.57
N TYR A 106 -6.26 18.38 4.61
CA TYR A 106 -6.36 19.18 3.38
C TYR A 106 -7.80 19.62 3.14
N GLU A 107 -7.95 20.73 2.43
CA GLU A 107 -9.25 21.22 1.99
C GLU A 107 -9.86 20.28 0.95
N ALA A 108 -11.19 20.41 0.76
CA ALA A 108 -11.86 19.68 -0.31
C ALA A 108 -11.36 20.16 -1.69
N GLU A 109 -11.37 19.23 -2.66
CA GLU A 109 -11.04 19.57 -4.04
C GLU A 109 -9.65 20.25 -4.18
N THR A 110 -8.61 19.65 -3.61
CA THR A 110 -7.22 20.18 -3.62
C THR A 110 -6.33 19.48 -4.64
N PHE A 111 -6.60 18.20 -4.96
CA PHE A 111 -5.71 17.37 -5.77
C PHE A 111 -6.40 16.85 -7.03
N SER A 112 -5.67 16.83 -8.15
CA SER A 112 -6.19 16.27 -9.42
C SER A 112 -6.23 14.74 -9.40
N ILE A 113 -5.35 14.12 -8.59
CA ILE A 113 -5.32 12.69 -8.38
C ILE A 113 -5.04 12.37 -6.90
N VAL A 114 -5.80 11.43 -6.36
CA VAL A 114 -5.64 10.93 -4.99
C VAL A 114 -5.48 9.41 -5.04
N ILE A 115 -4.41 8.91 -4.45
CA ILE A 115 -4.12 7.47 -4.44
C ILE A 115 -3.94 6.92 -3.04
N SER A 116 -4.06 5.61 -2.91
CA SER A 116 -3.54 4.83 -1.79
C SER A 116 -2.92 3.55 -2.34
N LYS A 117 -1.63 3.36 -2.04
CA LYS A 117 -0.82 2.28 -2.59
C LYS A 117 -0.32 1.38 -1.47
N SER A 118 -0.68 0.09 -1.50
CA SER A 118 -0.23 -0.93 -0.53
C SER A 118 -0.49 -0.54 0.94
N ALA A 119 -1.71 -0.03 1.23
CA ALA A 119 -2.08 0.44 2.56
C ALA A 119 -3.49 0.03 3.00
N PHE A 120 -4.38 -0.32 2.07
CA PHE A 120 -5.76 -0.68 2.39
C PHE A 120 -5.85 -1.89 3.31
N HIS A 121 -4.95 -2.85 3.18
CA HIS A 121 -4.89 -4.04 4.05
C HIS A 121 -4.55 -3.75 5.52
N HIS A 122 -4.20 -2.51 5.87
CA HIS A 122 -4.01 -2.04 7.25
C HIS A 122 -5.21 -1.28 7.82
N TYR A 123 -6.22 -0.95 7.01
CA TYR A 123 -7.33 -0.11 7.42
C TYR A 123 -8.46 -0.90 8.08
N SER A 124 -9.27 -0.21 8.89
CA SER A 124 -10.50 -0.74 9.49
C SER A 124 -11.75 0.06 9.13
N ASP A 125 -11.58 1.30 8.69
CA ASP A 125 -12.67 2.21 8.31
C ASP A 125 -12.51 2.66 6.84
N TYR A 126 -12.73 1.72 5.94
CA TYR A 126 -12.54 1.91 4.50
C TYR A 126 -13.43 3.02 3.93
N HIS A 127 -14.68 3.11 4.40
CA HIS A 127 -15.65 4.09 3.90
C HIS A 127 -15.27 5.51 4.28
N THR A 128 -14.87 5.76 5.52
CA THR A 128 -14.40 7.08 5.96
C THR A 128 -13.14 7.47 5.20
N ILE A 129 -12.17 6.58 5.06
CA ILE A 129 -10.92 6.84 4.34
C ILE A 129 -11.19 7.16 2.87
N PHE A 130 -12.00 6.35 2.19
CA PHE A 130 -12.35 6.59 0.80
C PHE A 130 -13.15 7.89 0.60
N SER A 131 -14.03 8.24 1.57
CA SER A 131 -14.73 9.53 1.60
C SER A 131 -13.76 10.70 1.69
N GLU A 132 -12.72 10.61 2.52
CA GLU A 132 -11.68 11.62 2.66
C GLU A 132 -10.82 11.74 1.39
N MET A 133 -10.44 10.61 0.79
CA MET A 133 -9.76 10.59 -0.51
C MET A 133 -10.61 11.31 -1.56
N LYS A 134 -11.90 10.96 -1.65
CA LYS A 134 -12.85 11.60 -2.57
C LYS A 134 -13.06 13.09 -2.26
N ARG A 135 -13.11 13.47 -0.99
CA ARG A 135 -13.27 14.88 -0.58
C ARG A 135 -12.08 15.72 -1.07
N CYS A 136 -10.87 15.22 -0.88
CA CYS A 136 -9.65 15.93 -1.28
C CYS A 136 -9.43 15.96 -2.80
N CYS A 137 -10.03 15.03 -3.54
CA CYS A 137 -9.93 14.95 -4.99
C CYS A 137 -10.78 16.03 -5.66
N TYR A 138 -10.28 16.66 -6.74
CA TYR A 138 -11.06 17.59 -7.56
C TYR A 138 -12.31 16.92 -8.14
N ARG A 139 -13.28 17.73 -8.57
CA ARG A 139 -14.34 17.26 -9.46
C ARG A 139 -13.71 16.79 -10.77
N GLN A 140 -14.15 15.66 -11.27
CA GLN A 140 -13.53 14.96 -12.41
C GLN A 140 -12.06 14.56 -12.21
N GLY A 141 -11.54 14.73 -10.99
CA GLY A 141 -10.23 14.21 -10.62
C GLY A 141 -10.26 12.68 -10.47
N ARG A 142 -9.08 12.08 -10.41
CA ARG A 142 -8.88 10.63 -10.42
C ARG A 142 -8.60 10.12 -9.02
N ILE A 143 -9.13 8.94 -8.72
CA ILE A 143 -8.89 8.23 -7.45
C ILE A 143 -8.42 6.83 -7.79
N SER A 144 -7.31 6.39 -7.21
CA SER A 144 -6.78 5.05 -7.44
C SER A 144 -6.44 4.34 -6.14
N ILE A 145 -6.70 3.05 -6.12
CA ILE A 145 -6.22 2.12 -5.09
C ILE A 145 -5.39 1.05 -5.79
N GLN A 146 -4.20 0.79 -5.27
CA GLN A 146 -3.40 -0.37 -5.57
C GLN A 146 -3.14 -1.13 -4.29
N ASP A 147 -3.59 -2.38 -4.19
CA ASP A 147 -3.35 -3.17 -2.99
C ASP A 147 -3.29 -4.67 -3.26
N ILE A 148 -2.72 -5.40 -2.32
CA ILE A 148 -2.85 -6.85 -2.26
C ILE A 148 -4.31 -7.21 -2.04
N VAL A 149 -4.76 -8.30 -2.68
CA VAL A 149 -6.14 -8.74 -2.56
C VAL A 149 -6.23 -10.19 -2.10
N ALA A 150 -7.38 -10.49 -1.49
CA ALA A 150 -7.74 -11.82 -1.08
C ALA A 150 -7.67 -12.81 -2.25
N TYR A 151 -7.25 -14.03 -1.97
CA TYR A 151 -7.31 -15.13 -2.92
C TYR A 151 -8.74 -15.66 -3.03
N ASP A 152 -9.11 -16.12 -4.23
CA ASP A 152 -10.44 -16.68 -4.47
C ASP A 152 -10.60 -18.05 -3.76
N ASP A 153 -9.55 -18.84 -3.67
CA ASP A 153 -9.51 -20.06 -2.88
C ASP A 153 -9.42 -19.74 -1.40
N LYS A 154 -10.38 -20.28 -0.62
CA LYS A 154 -10.47 -19.97 0.81
C LYS A 154 -9.29 -20.50 1.61
N GLU A 155 -8.80 -21.68 1.31
CA GLU A 155 -7.68 -22.29 2.03
C GLU A 155 -6.39 -21.51 1.81
N VAL A 156 -6.14 -21.14 0.58
CA VAL A 156 -5.03 -20.27 0.19
C VAL A 156 -5.15 -18.91 0.86
N ASN A 157 -6.33 -18.32 0.84
CA ASN A 157 -6.57 -17.03 1.48
C ASN A 157 -6.33 -17.08 2.99
N ASP A 158 -6.86 -18.08 3.69
CA ASP A 158 -6.69 -18.24 5.13
C ASP A 158 -5.19 -18.44 5.50
N PHE A 159 -4.45 -19.17 4.67
CA PHE A 159 -3.01 -19.31 4.83
C PHE A 159 -2.29 -17.96 4.68
N PHE A 160 -2.53 -17.24 3.58
CA PHE A 160 -1.84 -15.98 3.35
C PHE A 160 -2.25 -14.88 4.33
N GLU A 161 -3.49 -14.82 4.79
CA GLU A 161 -3.90 -13.90 5.86
C GLU A 161 -3.12 -14.18 7.16
N SER A 162 -2.97 -15.45 7.53
CA SER A 162 -2.19 -15.85 8.70
C SER A 162 -0.69 -15.55 8.51
N PHE A 163 -0.16 -15.82 7.33
CA PHE A 163 1.22 -15.49 6.96
C PHE A 163 1.51 -13.99 7.07
N GLU A 164 0.66 -13.15 6.47
CA GLU A 164 0.80 -11.70 6.49
C GLU A 164 0.78 -11.15 7.93
N GLN A 165 -0.13 -11.64 8.78
CA GLN A 165 -0.21 -11.22 10.18
C GLN A 165 1.02 -11.64 10.99
N LEU A 166 1.66 -12.77 10.64
CA LEU A 166 2.92 -13.21 11.26
C LEU A 166 4.11 -12.39 10.77
N VAL A 167 4.08 -11.91 9.52
CA VAL A 167 5.12 -11.04 8.96
C VAL A 167 4.99 -9.63 9.51
N ASP A 168 3.80 -9.06 9.47
CA ASP A 168 3.50 -7.70 9.93
C ASP A 168 2.25 -7.68 10.82
N THR A 169 2.45 -7.44 12.11
CA THR A 169 1.38 -7.41 13.11
C THR A 169 0.37 -6.28 12.89
N SER A 170 0.66 -5.33 12.01
CA SER A 170 -0.28 -4.27 11.61
C SER A 170 -1.19 -4.67 10.45
N HIS A 171 -0.93 -5.80 9.78
CA HIS A 171 -1.82 -6.33 8.75
C HIS A 171 -3.20 -6.62 9.34
N LYS A 172 -4.25 -6.11 8.70
CA LYS A 172 -5.63 -6.30 9.12
C LYS A 172 -6.30 -7.41 8.32
N VAL A 173 -6.45 -7.19 7.03
CA VAL A 173 -7.02 -8.14 6.06
C VAL A 173 -6.83 -7.65 4.65
N ALA A 174 -6.47 -8.51 3.71
CA ALA A 174 -6.52 -8.21 2.29
C ALA A 174 -7.98 -8.11 1.82
N CYS A 175 -8.35 -6.97 1.25
CA CYS A 175 -9.71 -6.76 0.73
C CYS A 175 -9.97 -7.68 -0.47
N SER A 176 -11.22 -8.14 -0.62
CA SER A 176 -11.60 -8.78 -1.88
C SER A 176 -11.73 -7.75 -3.01
N LYS A 177 -11.52 -8.19 -4.26
CA LYS A 177 -11.72 -7.34 -5.44
C LYS A 177 -13.15 -6.77 -5.50
N SER A 178 -14.15 -7.61 -5.20
CA SER A 178 -15.55 -7.18 -5.16
C SER A 178 -15.79 -6.08 -4.15
N PHE A 179 -15.19 -6.18 -2.95
CA PHE A 179 -15.32 -5.13 -1.94
C PHE A 179 -14.74 -3.79 -2.43
N ILE A 180 -13.58 -3.81 -3.08
CA ILE A 180 -12.97 -2.57 -3.62
C ILE A 180 -13.84 -1.97 -4.73
N LEU A 181 -14.39 -2.79 -5.64
CA LEU A 181 -15.32 -2.34 -6.67
C LEU A 181 -16.59 -1.73 -6.07
N ASP A 182 -17.19 -2.39 -5.08
CA ASP A 182 -18.38 -1.90 -4.36
C ASP A 182 -18.11 -0.57 -3.67
N LEU A 183 -16.90 -0.37 -3.12
CA LEU A 183 -16.50 0.88 -2.47
C LEU A 183 -16.58 2.06 -3.46
N TYR A 184 -16.08 1.90 -4.68
CA TYR A 184 -16.17 2.94 -5.73
C TYR A 184 -17.63 3.22 -6.11
N GLN A 185 -18.45 2.18 -6.30
CA GLN A 185 -19.86 2.32 -6.65
C GLN A 185 -20.65 3.03 -5.54
N GLN A 186 -20.50 2.60 -4.29
CA GLN A 186 -21.21 3.18 -3.14
C GLN A 186 -20.84 4.65 -2.90
N HIS A 187 -19.61 5.04 -3.26
CA HIS A 187 -19.18 6.42 -3.17
C HIS A 187 -19.41 7.24 -4.46
N ASN A 188 -20.14 6.70 -5.45
CA ASN A 188 -20.42 7.37 -6.71
C ASN A 188 -19.14 7.88 -7.43
N VAL A 189 -18.15 7.01 -7.54
CA VAL A 189 -16.93 7.20 -8.34
C VAL A 189 -17.05 6.29 -9.55
N ASP A 190 -16.94 6.84 -10.76
CA ASP A 190 -16.99 6.07 -12.00
C ASP A 190 -15.69 5.29 -12.16
N ILE A 191 -15.76 3.98 -12.35
CA ILE A 191 -14.60 3.15 -12.59
C ILE A 191 -14.17 3.34 -14.05
N LEU A 192 -12.93 3.78 -14.26
CA LEU A 192 -12.33 3.97 -15.59
C LEU A 192 -11.61 2.70 -16.05
N SER A 193 -10.79 2.14 -15.18
CA SER A 193 -10.02 0.93 -15.48
C SER A 193 -9.73 0.11 -14.23
N THR A 194 -9.55 -1.18 -14.44
CA THR A 194 -9.10 -2.12 -13.40
C THR A 194 -8.04 -3.04 -13.97
N MET A 195 -7.17 -3.53 -13.11
CA MET A 195 -6.16 -4.48 -13.49
C MET A 195 -5.81 -5.38 -12.32
N GLU A 196 -5.58 -6.63 -12.62
CA GLU A 196 -5.08 -7.62 -11.68
C GLU A 196 -3.73 -8.11 -12.16
N ILE A 197 -2.76 -8.09 -11.27
CA ILE A 197 -1.42 -8.61 -11.53
C ILE A 197 -1.03 -9.59 -10.42
N THR A 198 -0.29 -10.62 -10.80
CA THR A 198 0.37 -11.51 -9.84
C THR A 198 1.85 -11.16 -9.84
N ILE A 199 2.38 -10.82 -8.68
CA ILE A 199 3.81 -10.52 -8.49
C ILE A 199 4.49 -11.68 -7.79
N ASP A 200 5.74 -11.96 -8.18
CA ASP A 200 6.62 -12.87 -7.48
C ASP A 200 7.47 -12.08 -6.49
N LEU A 201 7.28 -12.35 -5.20
CA LEU A 201 8.03 -11.70 -4.13
C LEU A 201 9.13 -12.65 -3.63
N ASN A 202 10.38 -12.17 -3.58
CA ASN A 202 11.45 -12.89 -2.92
C ASN A 202 11.12 -13.01 -1.42
N LEU A 203 11.03 -14.24 -0.91
CA LEU A 203 10.59 -14.50 0.46
C LEU A 203 11.52 -13.87 1.49
N ASN A 204 12.85 -13.98 1.30
CA ASN A 204 13.81 -13.44 2.26
C ASN A 204 13.74 -11.91 2.30
N ASP A 205 13.68 -11.26 1.15
CA ASP A 205 13.53 -9.81 1.05
C ASP A 205 12.20 -9.36 1.69
N TYR A 206 11.11 -10.08 1.41
CA TYR A 206 9.80 -9.85 2.03
C TYR A 206 9.84 -10.01 3.55
N LEU A 207 10.43 -11.07 4.06
CA LEU A 207 10.55 -11.27 5.51
C LEU A 207 11.41 -10.21 6.19
N ASN A 208 12.36 -9.62 5.49
CA ASN A 208 13.27 -8.61 6.03
C ASN A 208 12.71 -7.19 6.06
N HIS A 209 11.64 -6.87 5.31
CA HIS A 209 11.08 -5.52 5.30
C HIS A 209 10.35 -5.16 6.61
N ALA A 210 9.86 -6.16 7.34
CA ALA A 210 9.16 -5.97 8.60
C ALA A 210 10.03 -6.28 9.83
N VAL A 211 9.65 -5.76 10.99
CA VAL A 211 10.33 -6.00 12.28
C VAL A 211 9.46 -6.88 13.14
N ARG A 212 10.01 -8.02 13.54
CA ARG A 212 9.38 -9.02 14.41
C ARG A 212 10.24 -9.31 15.64
N SER A 213 9.65 -9.88 16.68
CA SER A 213 10.41 -10.48 17.79
C SER A 213 11.01 -11.83 17.36
N ASP A 214 12.05 -12.29 18.08
CA ASP A 214 12.64 -13.63 17.84
C ASP A 214 11.59 -14.74 17.98
N LYS A 215 10.66 -14.60 18.92
CA LYS A 215 9.56 -15.55 19.12
C LYS A 215 8.63 -15.61 17.90
N ASP A 216 8.29 -14.44 17.33
CA ASP A 216 7.42 -14.36 16.16
C ASP A 216 8.15 -14.90 14.91
N THR A 217 9.46 -14.72 14.83
CA THR A 217 10.28 -15.28 13.75
C THR A 217 10.26 -16.81 13.78
N VAL A 218 10.50 -17.42 14.94
CA VAL A 218 10.42 -18.89 15.09
C VAL A 218 9.02 -19.42 14.76
N HIS A 219 7.97 -18.73 15.20
CA HIS A 219 6.60 -19.11 14.89
C HIS A 219 6.30 -19.03 13.38
N LEU A 220 6.76 -17.99 12.72
CA LEU A 220 6.62 -17.83 11.26
C LEU A 220 7.35 -18.94 10.49
N GLU A 221 8.57 -19.31 10.90
CA GLU A 221 9.32 -20.41 10.29
C GLU A 221 8.56 -21.73 10.41
N GLN A 222 8.06 -22.05 11.60
CA GLN A 222 7.26 -23.27 11.84
C GLN A 222 5.96 -23.27 11.03
N PHE A 223 5.31 -22.11 10.92
CA PHE A 223 4.10 -21.94 10.12
C PHE A 223 4.37 -22.22 8.63
N LEU A 224 5.45 -21.64 8.08
CA LEU A 224 5.87 -21.86 6.67
C LEU A 224 6.24 -23.33 6.42
N GLU A 225 7.04 -23.95 7.31
CA GLU A 225 7.41 -25.36 7.18
C GLU A 225 6.19 -26.29 7.17
N THR A 226 5.16 -25.94 7.91
CA THR A 226 3.91 -26.70 7.95
C THR A 226 3.08 -26.47 6.69
N GLY A 227 2.88 -25.22 6.28
CA GLY A 227 2.10 -24.86 5.12
C GLY A 227 2.69 -25.39 3.81
N LEU A 228 4.01 -25.42 3.69
CA LEU A 228 4.69 -25.93 2.50
C LEU A 228 4.62 -27.46 2.32
N LYS A 229 4.05 -28.20 3.27
CA LYS A 229 3.70 -29.61 3.12
C LYS A 229 2.37 -29.82 2.40
N ASP A 230 1.54 -28.79 2.35
CA ASP A 230 0.30 -28.78 1.59
C ASP A 230 0.58 -28.49 0.12
N ASP A 231 0.08 -29.37 -0.78
CA ASP A 231 0.33 -29.26 -2.21
C ASP A 231 -0.38 -28.04 -2.84
N VAL A 232 -1.50 -27.58 -2.29
CA VAL A 232 -2.23 -26.40 -2.78
C VAL A 232 -1.42 -25.14 -2.44
N ILE A 233 -1.00 -25.00 -1.18
CA ILE A 233 -0.21 -23.87 -0.71
C ILE A 233 1.16 -23.81 -1.41
N LYS A 234 1.80 -24.97 -1.56
CA LYS A 234 3.10 -25.10 -2.22
C LYS A 234 3.13 -24.56 -3.65
N ASN A 235 2.01 -24.62 -4.39
CA ASN A 235 1.91 -24.10 -5.75
C ASN A 235 2.05 -22.56 -5.83
N TYR A 236 1.90 -21.85 -4.73
CA TYR A 236 2.13 -20.41 -4.64
C TYR A 236 3.58 -20.06 -4.33
N PHE A 237 4.41 -21.05 -4.06
CA PHE A 237 5.84 -20.89 -3.79
C PHE A 237 6.67 -21.54 -4.87
N GLN A 238 7.79 -20.93 -5.21
CA GLN A 238 8.69 -21.48 -6.24
C GLN A 238 10.15 -21.14 -5.91
N TYR A 239 11.03 -22.06 -6.26
CA TYR A 239 12.46 -21.86 -6.14
C TYR A 239 13.01 -21.40 -7.51
N LYS A 240 13.62 -20.21 -7.55
CA LYS A 240 14.23 -19.62 -8.74
C LYS A 240 15.63 -19.13 -8.40
N GLU A 241 16.62 -19.46 -9.24
CA GLU A 241 17.99 -18.89 -9.18
C GLU A 241 18.68 -18.93 -7.80
N LYS A 242 18.36 -19.89 -6.93
CA LYS A 242 18.80 -20.05 -5.54
C LYS A 242 17.97 -19.28 -4.50
N ASP A 243 16.94 -18.56 -4.90
CA ASP A 243 16.02 -17.85 -4.01
C ASP A 243 14.62 -18.46 -4.02
N PHE A 244 13.93 -18.25 -2.92
CA PHE A 244 12.58 -18.73 -2.75
C PHE A 244 11.60 -17.57 -2.90
N PHE A 245 10.65 -17.71 -3.82
CA PHE A 245 9.64 -16.70 -4.14
C PHE A 245 8.25 -17.19 -3.81
N PHE A 246 7.35 -16.26 -3.53
CA PHE A 246 5.93 -16.56 -3.44
C PHE A 246 5.11 -15.57 -4.28
N LYS A 247 3.95 -16.06 -4.74
CA LYS A 247 3.04 -15.28 -5.57
C LYS A 247 2.09 -14.45 -4.71
N ARG A 248 1.89 -13.20 -5.08
CA ARG A 248 0.93 -12.31 -4.43
C ARG A 248 0.06 -11.61 -5.48
N ASN A 249 -1.25 -11.67 -5.28
CA ASN A 249 -2.19 -10.98 -6.16
C ASN A 249 -2.32 -9.52 -5.72
N VAL A 250 -2.24 -8.62 -6.68
CA VAL A 250 -2.42 -7.18 -6.51
C VAL A 250 -3.54 -6.74 -7.44
N PHE A 251 -4.47 -5.97 -6.93
CA PHE A 251 -5.53 -5.34 -7.70
C PHE A 251 -5.29 -3.83 -7.76
N VAL A 252 -5.47 -3.28 -8.95
CA VAL A 252 -5.34 -1.86 -9.22
C VAL A 252 -6.64 -1.37 -9.82
N ILE A 253 -7.13 -0.24 -9.33
CA ILE A 253 -8.35 0.38 -9.82
C ILE A 253 -8.14 1.88 -9.97
N LEU A 254 -8.58 2.42 -11.08
CA LEU A 254 -8.65 3.85 -11.36
C LEU A 254 -10.10 4.25 -11.56
N GLY A 255 -10.52 5.29 -10.87
CA GLY A 255 -11.84 5.87 -11.06
C GLY A 255 -11.82 7.38 -11.16
N GLN A 256 -12.92 7.94 -11.62
CA GLN A 256 -13.11 9.38 -11.75
C GLN A 256 -14.22 9.86 -10.82
N LYS A 257 -13.93 10.87 -10.01
CA LYS A 257 -14.93 11.54 -9.18
C LYS A 257 -15.94 12.27 -10.08
N LYS A 258 -17.23 11.99 -9.88
CA LYS A 258 -18.30 12.67 -10.64
C LYS A 258 -18.32 14.17 -10.40
N SER A 259 -18.85 14.89 -11.37
CA SER A 259 -19.01 16.35 -11.30
C SER A 259 -20.05 16.83 -10.29
N ARG A 260 -20.91 15.90 -9.80
CA ARG A 260 -21.98 16.20 -8.84
C ARG A 260 -22.07 15.12 -7.77
#